data_2f896e84056fd1d87262835bd9d6765c
#
_entry.id   2f896e84056fd1d87262835bd9d6765c
#
_cell.length_a   1.000
_cell.length_b   1.000
_cell.length_c   1.000
_cell.angle_alpha   90.00
_cell.angle_beta   90.00
_cell.angle_gamma   90.00
#
_symmetry.space_group_name_H-M   'P 1'
#
loop_
_entity.id
_entity.type
_entity.pdbx_description
1 polymer ?
#
loop_
_entity_poly.entity_id
_entity_poly.type
_entity_poly.pdbx_seq_one_letter_code
_entity_poly.pdbx_strand_id
1 'polypeptide(L)'
;MIKSKVTVIGTVTRSADIKNGRDGQLFISFGMRVRLGDGDDAADIDISVAYDGDDEDALFTNKDDRVKVQGVMTFKKMGDQTYYNLSAEKIKHDVTEADAISGTLEFRGTVGAKGVVQHQGKKGAFRHFDAYSAEKVGDDQYSYVWVHFVDFGDDQRVWMGPKSKIKAQGALELQVYKDRLSINCRVDEVSKWVKDENKK
;
A
#
# COMPACT_ATOMS: atom_id res chain seq x y z
N MET A 1 4.47 2.18 -10.08
CA MET A 1 4.53 0.99 -9.19
C MET A 1 4.47 1.45 -7.75
N ILE A 2 3.61 0.86 -6.96
CA ILE A 2 3.46 1.12 -5.53
C ILE A 2 3.65 -0.19 -4.80
N LYS A 3 4.54 -0.21 -3.82
CA LYS A 3 4.79 -1.34 -2.92
C LYS A 3 4.95 -0.84 -1.51
N SER A 4 4.51 -1.61 -0.54
CA SER A 4 4.69 -1.28 0.87
C SER A 4 5.18 -2.50 1.63
N LYS A 5 6.29 -2.36 2.35
CA LYS A 5 6.68 -3.35 3.37
C LYS A 5 5.84 -3.07 4.60
N VAL A 6 5.00 -4.01 4.96
CA VAL A 6 3.97 -3.80 5.99
C VAL A 6 3.98 -4.87 7.06
N THR A 7 3.47 -4.47 8.22
CA THR A 7 2.91 -5.35 9.24
C THR A 7 1.41 -5.08 9.29
N VAL A 8 0.63 -6.13 9.12
CA VAL A 8 -0.83 -6.10 9.13
C VAL A 8 -1.34 -6.96 10.27
N ILE A 9 -2.24 -6.43 11.08
CA ILE A 9 -2.92 -7.15 12.17
C ILE A 9 -4.41 -7.09 11.87
N GLY A 10 -5.07 -8.25 11.86
CA GLY A 10 -6.48 -8.33 11.53
C GLY A 10 -7.06 -9.71 11.78
N THR A 11 -8.30 -9.90 11.33
CA THR A 11 -9.05 -11.14 11.47
C THR A 11 -9.17 -11.85 10.13
N VAL A 12 -8.95 -13.15 10.13
CA VAL A 12 -9.10 -14.00 8.93
C VAL A 12 -10.58 -14.12 8.56
N THR A 13 -10.91 -13.81 7.32
CA THR A 13 -12.30 -13.88 6.81
C THR A 13 -12.54 -15.12 5.94
N ARG A 14 -11.48 -15.67 5.38
CA ARG A 14 -11.50 -16.91 4.58
C ARG A 14 -10.27 -17.74 4.95
N SER A 15 -10.52 -18.99 5.40
CA SER A 15 -9.45 -19.92 5.77
C SER A 15 -8.43 -20.12 4.66
N ALA A 16 -7.24 -20.54 5.06
CA ALA A 16 -6.17 -20.87 4.16
C ALA A 16 -6.53 -22.05 3.24
N ASP A 17 -6.07 -21.97 2.01
CA ASP A 17 -6.24 -23.00 0.99
C ASP A 17 -5.01 -22.97 0.05
N ILE A 18 -4.63 -24.13 -0.47
CA ILE A 18 -3.52 -24.25 -1.42
C ILE A 18 -4.03 -23.85 -2.81
N LYS A 19 -3.28 -22.97 -3.45
CA LYS A 19 -3.56 -22.49 -4.82
C LYS A 19 -2.38 -22.80 -5.75
N ASN A 20 -2.69 -22.99 -7.02
CA ASN A 20 -1.72 -23.09 -8.09
C ASN A 20 -1.44 -21.70 -8.67
N GLY A 21 -0.17 -21.30 -8.68
CA GLY A 21 0.31 -20.14 -9.42
C GLY A 21 0.32 -20.38 -10.93
N ARG A 22 0.51 -19.32 -11.70
CA ARG A 22 0.57 -19.39 -13.18
C ARG A 22 1.77 -20.19 -13.69
N ASP A 23 2.82 -20.27 -12.90
CA ASP A 23 4.08 -21.01 -13.13
C ASP A 23 4.05 -22.44 -12.61
N GLY A 24 2.90 -22.87 -12.07
CA GLY A 24 2.70 -24.19 -11.48
C GLY A 24 3.21 -24.32 -10.04
N GLN A 25 3.77 -23.25 -9.43
CA GLN A 25 4.14 -23.26 -8.02
C GLN A 25 2.90 -23.21 -7.14
N LEU A 26 2.92 -24.01 -6.07
CA LEU A 26 1.87 -23.98 -5.05
C LEU A 26 2.14 -22.83 -4.06
N PHE A 27 1.10 -22.16 -3.64
CA PHE A 27 1.13 -21.19 -2.58
C PHE A 27 -0.11 -21.27 -1.71
N ILE A 28 0.01 -20.87 -0.45
CA ILE A 28 -1.10 -20.78 0.48
C ILE A 28 -1.79 -19.43 0.29
N SER A 29 -3.11 -19.41 0.25
CA SER A 29 -3.89 -18.16 0.13
C SER A 29 -5.04 -18.13 1.11
N PHE A 30 -5.19 -17.00 1.83
CA PHE A 30 -6.32 -16.73 2.69
C PHE A 30 -6.79 -15.27 2.55
N GLY A 31 -7.96 -14.97 3.09
CA GLY A 31 -8.47 -13.60 3.17
C GLY A 31 -8.40 -13.10 4.60
N MET A 32 -8.04 -11.84 4.80
CA MET A 32 -8.11 -11.19 6.10
C MET A 32 -8.77 -9.83 6.00
N ARG A 33 -9.32 -9.36 7.10
CA ARG A 33 -9.94 -8.05 7.24
C ARG A 33 -9.25 -7.27 8.34
N VAL A 34 -9.08 -5.98 8.07
CA VAL A 34 -8.55 -5.01 9.02
C VAL A 34 -9.54 -3.87 9.14
N ARG A 35 -9.95 -3.55 10.36
CA ARG A 35 -10.79 -2.38 10.63
C ARG A 35 -9.89 -1.18 10.94
N LEU A 36 -9.98 -0.14 10.12
CA LEU A 36 -9.23 1.11 10.30
C LEU A 36 -10.16 2.25 10.69
N GLY A 37 -9.68 3.13 11.58
CA GLY A 37 -10.44 4.25 12.11
C GLY A 37 -11.33 3.87 13.29
N ASP A 38 -12.01 4.86 13.85
CA ASP A 38 -12.86 4.72 15.03
C ASP A 38 -14.29 5.23 14.73
N GLY A 39 -15.26 4.63 15.42
CA GLY A 39 -16.67 5.06 15.33
C GLY A 39 -17.25 4.98 13.93
N ASP A 40 -17.97 6.04 13.54
CA ASP A 40 -18.66 6.13 12.24
C ASP A 40 -17.71 6.34 11.05
N ASP A 41 -16.47 6.77 11.31
CA ASP A 41 -15.44 6.93 10.28
C ASP A 41 -14.57 5.66 10.09
N ALA A 42 -14.92 4.55 10.76
CA ALA A 42 -14.22 3.28 10.59
C ALA A 42 -14.60 2.60 9.26
N ALA A 43 -13.61 2.00 8.60
CA ALA A 43 -13.84 1.16 7.43
C ALA A 43 -13.10 -0.15 7.53
N ASP A 44 -13.72 -1.20 6.98
CA ASP A 44 -13.15 -2.52 6.86
C ASP A 44 -12.39 -2.63 5.53
N ILE A 45 -11.16 -3.12 5.60
CA ILE A 45 -10.30 -3.38 4.46
C ILE A 45 -10.12 -4.88 4.31
N ASP A 46 -10.56 -5.42 3.18
CA ASP A 46 -10.32 -6.81 2.83
C ASP A 46 -8.99 -6.94 2.09
N ILE A 47 -8.13 -7.82 2.59
CA ILE A 47 -6.79 -8.08 2.08
C ILE A 47 -6.69 -9.53 1.63
N SER A 48 -6.23 -9.76 0.40
CA SER A 48 -5.87 -11.08 -0.08
C SER A 48 -4.42 -11.38 0.27
N VAL A 49 -4.19 -12.43 1.04
CA VAL A 49 -2.85 -12.86 1.46
C VAL A 49 -2.43 -14.06 0.65
N ALA A 50 -1.18 -14.06 0.18
CA ALA A 50 -0.49 -15.17 -0.43
C ALA A 50 0.81 -15.43 0.30
N TYR A 51 1.12 -16.69 0.56
CA TYR A 51 2.33 -17.15 1.25
C TYR A 51 2.90 -18.35 0.49
N ASP A 52 4.18 -18.27 0.11
CA ASP A 52 4.91 -19.27 -0.65
C ASP A 52 6.09 -19.88 0.13
N GLY A 53 6.14 -19.65 1.45
CA GLY A 53 7.17 -20.20 2.34
C GLY A 53 6.86 -21.62 2.81
N ASP A 54 7.84 -22.20 3.52
CA ASP A 54 7.83 -23.60 4.00
C ASP A 54 7.15 -23.77 5.38
N ASP A 55 6.50 -22.74 5.91
CA ASP A 55 5.84 -22.77 7.21
C ASP A 55 4.50 -23.51 7.08
N GLU A 56 4.48 -24.78 7.50
CA GLU A 56 3.28 -25.62 7.48
C GLU A 56 2.16 -25.03 8.37
N ASP A 57 2.50 -24.25 9.41
CA ASP A 57 1.52 -23.61 10.29
C ASP A 57 0.65 -22.61 9.54
N ALA A 58 1.13 -22.07 8.42
CA ALA A 58 0.34 -21.17 7.56
C ALA A 58 -0.92 -21.85 6.99
N LEU A 59 -0.92 -23.19 6.81
CA LEU A 59 -2.08 -23.97 6.39
C LEU A 59 -3.17 -24.05 7.47
N PHE A 60 -2.80 -23.90 8.72
CA PHE A 60 -3.73 -23.93 9.85
C PHE A 60 -4.37 -22.58 10.14
N THR A 61 -4.24 -21.60 9.25
CA THR A 61 -4.91 -20.31 9.35
C THR A 61 -6.41 -20.46 9.03
N ASN A 62 -7.24 -20.37 10.05
CA ASN A 62 -8.68 -20.59 9.93
C ASN A 62 -9.45 -19.27 9.97
N LYS A 63 -10.67 -19.31 9.43
CA LYS A 63 -11.60 -18.19 9.57
C LYS A 63 -11.79 -17.85 11.06
N ASP A 64 -11.87 -16.54 11.32
CA ASP A 64 -11.99 -15.91 12.64
C ASP A 64 -10.71 -15.90 13.49
N ASP A 65 -9.60 -16.51 13.02
CA ASP A 65 -8.30 -16.37 13.65
C ASP A 65 -7.81 -14.92 13.64
N ARG A 66 -7.12 -14.53 14.70
CA ARG A 66 -6.40 -13.26 14.78
C ARG A 66 -4.95 -13.47 14.37
N VAL A 67 -4.53 -12.76 13.33
CA VAL A 67 -3.19 -12.94 12.74
C VAL A 67 -2.46 -11.61 12.58
N LYS A 68 -1.13 -11.70 12.69
CA LYS A 68 -0.19 -10.65 12.34
C LYS A 68 0.65 -11.12 11.18
N VAL A 69 0.54 -10.45 10.05
CA VAL A 69 1.20 -10.80 8.80
C VAL A 69 2.22 -9.73 8.46
N GLN A 70 3.46 -10.12 8.21
CA GLN A 70 4.51 -9.25 7.68
C GLN A 70 4.79 -9.63 6.23
N GLY A 71 5.00 -8.64 5.37
CA GLY A 71 5.26 -8.89 3.97
C GLY A 71 5.19 -7.65 3.09
N VAL A 72 5.02 -7.87 1.80
CA VAL A 72 4.94 -6.80 0.79
C VAL A 72 3.49 -6.66 0.30
N MET A 73 2.88 -5.52 0.57
CA MET A 73 1.55 -5.17 0.08
C MET A 73 1.65 -4.40 -1.23
N THR A 74 0.78 -4.74 -2.17
CA THR A 74 0.56 -4.06 -3.44
C THR A 74 -0.87 -3.59 -3.57
N PHE A 75 -1.07 -2.51 -4.31
CA PHE A 75 -2.37 -1.86 -4.51
C PHE A 75 -2.73 -1.96 -5.98
N LYS A 76 -3.88 -2.56 -6.27
CA LYS A 76 -4.38 -2.69 -7.64
C LYS A 76 -5.78 -2.09 -7.74
N LYS A 77 -5.97 -1.12 -8.63
CA LYS A 77 -7.28 -0.54 -8.88
C LYS A 77 -7.91 -1.19 -10.11
N MET A 78 -9.17 -1.62 -9.96
CA MET A 78 -10.00 -2.13 -11.06
C MET A 78 -11.37 -1.44 -10.99
N GLY A 79 -11.68 -0.61 -11.97
CA GLY A 79 -12.83 0.29 -11.90
C GLY A 79 -12.69 1.25 -10.71
N ASP A 80 -13.71 1.32 -9.86
CA ASP A 80 -13.72 2.15 -8.66
C ASP A 80 -13.16 1.43 -7.42
N GLN A 81 -12.91 0.14 -7.50
CA GLN A 81 -12.45 -0.68 -6.38
C GLN A 81 -10.93 -0.80 -6.35
N THR A 82 -10.35 -0.66 -5.15
CA THR A 82 -8.94 -0.92 -4.88
C THR A 82 -8.81 -2.28 -4.17
N TYR A 83 -7.94 -3.13 -4.72
CA TYR A 83 -7.59 -4.44 -4.18
C TYR A 83 -6.26 -4.37 -3.47
N TYR A 84 -6.19 -4.97 -2.30
CA TYR A 84 -5.01 -5.05 -1.45
C TYR A 84 -4.51 -6.48 -1.48
N ASN A 85 -3.30 -6.69 -2.04
CA ASN A 85 -2.68 -8.00 -2.12
C ASN A 85 -1.40 -7.98 -1.28
N LEU A 86 -1.29 -8.91 -0.35
CA LEU A 86 -0.17 -9.05 0.57
C LEU A 86 0.56 -10.36 0.27
N SER A 87 1.78 -10.25 -0.24
CA SER A 87 2.72 -11.37 -0.29
C SER A 87 3.38 -11.48 1.09
N ALA A 88 2.95 -12.49 1.85
CA ALA A 88 3.40 -12.68 3.22
C ALA A 88 4.80 -13.31 3.26
N GLU A 89 5.63 -12.81 4.17
CA GLU A 89 6.96 -13.35 4.50
C GLU A 89 6.91 -14.06 5.86
N LYS A 90 6.02 -13.61 6.75
CA LYS A 90 5.84 -14.18 8.09
C LYS A 90 4.40 -14.03 8.54
N ILE A 91 3.87 -15.10 9.15
CA ILE A 91 2.54 -15.14 9.76
C ILE A 91 2.71 -15.50 11.24
N LYS A 92 2.02 -14.78 12.12
CA LYS A 92 1.93 -15.08 13.55
C LYS A 92 0.46 -15.17 13.94
N HIS A 93 0.10 -16.26 14.61
CA HIS A 93 -1.24 -16.53 15.12
C HIS A 93 -1.42 -16.03 16.57
N ASP A 94 -2.64 -16.11 17.07
CA ASP A 94 -3.03 -15.82 18.46
C ASP A 94 -2.63 -14.40 18.93
N VAL A 95 -2.78 -13.43 18.04
CA VAL A 95 -2.46 -12.03 18.36
C VAL A 95 -3.62 -11.35 19.06
N THR A 96 -3.28 -10.57 20.09
CA THR A 96 -4.26 -9.81 20.90
C THR A 96 -4.26 -8.31 20.58
N GLU A 97 -3.31 -7.85 19.78
CA GLU A 97 -3.20 -6.44 19.38
C GLU A 97 -4.41 -6.02 18.52
N ALA A 98 -4.76 -4.74 18.60
CA ALA A 98 -5.81 -4.16 17.77
C ALA A 98 -5.46 -4.21 16.28
N ASP A 99 -6.49 -4.10 15.45
CA ASP A 99 -6.34 -4.02 13.99
C ASP A 99 -5.43 -2.86 13.61
N ALA A 100 -4.47 -3.12 12.72
CA ALA A 100 -3.52 -2.12 12.28
C ALA A 100 -2.89 -2.49 10.93
N ILE A 101 -2.53 -1.46 10.16
CA ILE A 101 -1.63 -1.55 9.02
C ILE A 101 -0.55 -0.51 9.20
N SER A 102 0.69 -0.92 9.29
CA SER A 102 1.85 -0.04 9.43
C SER A 102 2.99 -0.48 8.52
N GLY A 103 3.80 0.45 8.07
CA GLY A 103 4.95 0.10 7.23
C GLY A 103 5.50 1.27 6.45
N THR A 104 6.31 0.93 5.45
CA THR A 104 6.99 1.89 4.56
C THR A 104 6.46 1.73 3.15
N LEU A 105 6.07 2.85 2.55
CA LEU A 105 5.65 2.94 1.16
C LEU A 105 6.85 3.22 0.26
N GLU A 106 7.01 2.46 -0.81
CA GLU A 106 7.88 2.75 -1.95
C GLU A 106 7.01 3.09 -3.17
N PHE A 107 7.24 4.26 -3.72
CA PHE A 107 6.43 4.81 -4.81
C PHE A 107 7.29 5.17 -6.03
N ARG A 108 6.77 4.87 -7.22
CA ARG A 108 7.26 5.42 -8.49
C ARG A 108 6.06 5.86 -9.32
N GLY A 109 6.07 7.13 -9.72
CA GLY A 109 4.94 7.67 -10.45
C GLY A 109 5.13 9.10 -10.90
N THR A 110 4.02 9.78 -11.11
CA THR A 110 3.95 11.13 -11.69
C THR A 110 3.19 12.06 -10.77
N VAL A 111 3.74 13.22 -10.48
CA VAL A 111 3.08 14.29 -9.71
C VAL A 111 1.85 14.78 -10.47
N GLY A 112 0.74 14.95 -9.75
CA GLY A 112 -0.52 15.42 -10.30
C GLY A 112 -0.47 16.85 -10.84
N ALA A 113 -1.53 17.25 -11.52
CA ALA A 113 -1.60 18.55 -12.20
C ALA A 113 -1.53 19.76 -11.27
N LYS A 114 -1.93 19.62 -10.00
CA LYS A 114 -1.84 20.68 -8.99
C LYS A 114 -0.39 20.98 -8.55
N GLY A 115 0.55 20.05 -8.83
CA GLY A 115 1.94 20.18 -8.40
C GLY A 115 2.11 20.05 -6.90
N VAL A 116 3.12 20.76 -6.37
CA VAL A 116 3.47 20.79 -4.95
C VAL A 116 2.93 22.06 -4.33
N VAL A 117 2.19 21.93 -3.24
CA VAL A 117 1.63 23.05 -2.49
C VAL A 117 2.35 23.18 -1.16
N GLN A 118 2.86 24.39 -0.87
CA GLN A 118 3.52 24.68 0.40
C GLN A 118 2.52 25.24 1.40
N HIS A 119 2.62 24.79 2.63
CA HIS A 119 1.84 25.25 3.77
C HIS A 119 2.72 25.73 4.90
N GLN A 120 2.19 26.66 5.68
CA GLN A 120 2.77 27.07 6.95
C GLN A 120 1.96 26.47 8.09
N GLY A 121 2.54 25.51 8.79
CA GLY A 121 1.96 24.90 9.98
C GLY A 121 2.48 25.52 11.28
N LYS A 122 1.87 25.12 12.41
CA LYS A 122 2.31 25.57 13.75
C LYS A 122 3.76 25.13 14.11
N LYS A 123 4.23 24.03 13.53
CA LYS A 123 5.55 23.41 13.77
C LYS A 123 6.57 23.68 12.67
N GLY A 124 6.24 24.53 11.70
CA GLY A 124 7.09 24.84 10.54
C GLY A 124 6.37 24.68 9.20
N ALA A 125 7.07 24.97 8.13
CA ALA A 125 6.55 24.78 6.78
C ALA A 125 6.52 23.28 6.41
N PHE A 126 5.54 22.89 5.63
CA PHE A 126 5.46 21.56 5.03
C PHE A 126 4.87 21.66 3.63
N ARG A 127 5.09 20.63 2.84
CA ARG A 127 4.53 20.53 1.48
C ARG A 127 3.59 19.36 1.40
N HIS A 128 2.55 19.49 0.60
CA HIS A 128 1.77 18.36 0.17
C HIS A 128 1.68 18.30 -1.35
N PHE A 129 1.55 17.10 -1.88
CA PHE A 129 1.32 16.87 -3.29
C PHE A 129 0.65 15.51 -3.48
N ASP A 130 -0.10 15.41 -4.57
CA ASP A 130 -0.68 14.16 -5.01
C ASP A 130 0.14 13.61 -6.17
N ALA A 131 0.37 12.32 -6.17
CA ALA A 131 1.01 11.64 -7.29
C ALA A 131 0.32 10.32 -7.58
N TYR A 132 0.37 9.89 -8.82
CA TYR A 132 -0.22 8.64 -9.25
C TYR A 132 0.81 7.70 -9.87
N SER A 133 0.60 6.41 -9.65
CA SER A 133 1.27 5.34 -10.37
C SER A 133 0.30 4.76 -11.38
N ALA A 134 0.72 4.64 -12.64
CA ALA A 134 -0.04 4.02 -13.71
C ALA A 134 0.39 2.57 -13.91
N GLU A 135 -0.56 1.66 -14.03
CA GLU A 135 -0.36 0.26 -14.37
C GLU A 135 -1.19 -0.09 -15.60
N LYS A 136 -0.58 -0.78 -16.58
CA LYS A 136 -1.30 -1.26 -17.75
C LYS A 136 -2.15 -2.47 -17.35
N VAL A 137 -3.46 -2.39 -17.52
CA VAL A 137 -4.43 -3.44 -17.13
C VAL A 137 -5.07 -4.15 -18.34
N GLY A 138 -4.86 -3.64 -19.54
CA GLY A 138 -5.36 -4.20 -20.80
C GLY A 138 -4.71 -3.50 -22.00
N ASP A 139 -5.15 -3.82 -23.23
CA ASP A 139 -4.69 -3.13 -24.42
C ASP A 139 -5.18 -1.68 -24.35
N ASP A 140 -4.21 -0.73 -24.29
CA ASP A 140 -4.41 0.70 -24.16
C ASP A 140 -5.23 1.17 -22.93
N GLN A 141 -5.44 0.30 -21.95
CA GLN A 141 -6.10 0.62 -20.69
C GLN A 141 -5.09 0.72 -19.55
N TYR A 142 -5.20 1.81 -18.78
CA TYR A 142 -4.37 2.07 -17.61
C TYR A 142 -5.23 2.26 -16.37
N SER A 143 -4.79 1.67 -15.28
CA SER A 143 -5.29 1.91 -13.94
C SER A 143 -4.36 2.89 -13.21
N TYR A 144 -4.94 3.79 -12.43
CA TYR A 144 -4.20 4.82 -11.71
C TYR A 144 -4.48 4.70 -10.21
N VAL A 145 -3.42 4.46 -9.44
CA VAL A 145 -3.49 4.49 -7.98
C VAL A 145 -2.85 5.80 -7.51
N TRP A 146 -3.64 6.60 -6.79
CA TRP A 146 -3.22 7.88 -6.24
C TRP A 146 -2.69 7.72 -4.82
N VAL A 147 -1.67 8.50 -4.50
CA VAL A 147 -1.09 8.62 -3.17
C VAL A 147 -0.99 10.10 -2.83
N HIS A 148 -1.39 10.44 -1.61
CA HIS A 148 -1.25 11.77 -1.03
C HIS A 148 0.05 11.82 -0.22
N PHE A 149 0.91 12.76 -0.53
CA PHE A 149 2.22 12.92 0.10
C PHE A 149 2.25 14.13 0.98
N VAL A 150 2.80 13.98 2.19
CA VAL A 150 3.13 15.06 3.11
C VAL A 150 4.64 15.03 3.35
N ASP A 151 5.32 16.14 3.06
CA ASP A 151 6.77 16.26 3.10
C ASP A 151 7.16 17.43 4.01
N PHE A 152 7.88 17.11 5.08
CA PHE A 152 8.40 18.06 6.09
C PHE A 152 9.87 18.40 5.87
N GLY A 153 10.48 17.96 4.77
CA GLY A 153 11.89 18.23 4.49
C GLY A 153 12.15 19.70 4.15
N ASP A 154 13.32 20.17 4.52
CA ASP A 154 13.74 21.59 4.36
C ASP A 154 14.23 21.92 2.93
N ASP A 155 14.53 20.91 2.12
CA ASP A 155 15.10 21.15 0.78
C ASP A 155 14.09 21.80 -0.16
N GLN A 156 14.53 22.87 -0.80
CA GLN A 156 13.78 23.45 -1.90
C GLN A 156 13.88 22.56 -3.14
N ARG A 157 12.87 21.67 -3.33
CA ARG A 157 12.83 20.80 -4.51
C ARG A 157 12.24 21.52 -5.72
N VAL A 158 12.94 22.56 -6.17
CA VAL A 158 12.55 23.44 -7.29
C VAL A 158 12.24 22.63 -8.58
N TRP A 159 12.85 21.45 -8.72
CA TRP A 159 12.63 20.57 -9.86
C TRP A 159 11.28 19.83 -9.84
N MET A 160 10.60 19.79 -8.68
CA MET A 160 9.38 18.99 -8.48
C MET A 160 8.14 19.85 -8.74
N GLY A 161 7.59 19.73 -9.93
CA GLY A 161 6.37 20.43 -10.35
C GLY A 161 5.34 19.46 -10.95
N PRO A 162 4.24 19.98 -11.51
CA PRO A 162 3.24 19.18 -12.21
C PRO A 162 3.87 18.25 -13.25
N LYS A 163 3.39 17.01 -13.32
CA LYS A 163 3.88 15.98 -14.27
C LYS A 163 5.32 15.51 -14.07
N SER A 164 6.03 15.98 -13.02
CA SER A 164 7.35 15.44 -12.68
C SER A 164 7.28 13.97 -12.35
N LYS A 165 8.22 13.19 -12.86
CA LYS A 165 8.38 11.78 -12.51
C LYS A 165 9.21 11.65 -11.25
N ILE A 166 8.71 10.92 -10.25
CA ILE A 166 9.33 10.80 -8.94
C ILE A 166 9.46 9.36 -8.48
N LYS A 167 10.48 9.13 -7.65
CA LYS A 167 10.54 8.04 -6.68
C LYS A 167 10.36 8.66 -5.31
N ALA A 168 9.54 8.07 -4.46
CA ALA A 168 9.36 8.50 -3.09
C ALA A 168 9.33 7.30 -2.16
N GLN A 169 9.81 7.50 -0.93
CA GLN A 169 9.76 6.55 0.15
C GLN A 169 9.35 7.26 1.42
N GLY A 170 8.60 6.57 2.29
CA GLY A 170 8.19 7.13 3.58
C GLY A 170 7.22 6.23 4.33
N ALA A 171 6.74 6.71 5.46
CA ALA A 171 5.76 5.99 6.26
C ALA A 171 4.42 5.91 5.54
N LEU A 172 3.88 4.68 5.43
CA LEU A 172 2.54 4.44 4.92
C LEU A 172 1.50 4.82 5.97
N GLU A 173 0.51 5.59 5.57
CA GLU A 173 -0.65 5.93 6.38
C GLU A 173 -1.92 5.67 5.55
N LEU A 174 -2.75 4.72 5.99
CA LEU A 174 -4.05 4.49 5.40
C LEU A 174 -5.10 5.21 6.21
N GLN A 175 -5.87 6.08 5.59
CA GLN A 175 -6.91 6.89 6.25
C GLN A 175 -8.25 6.69 5.56
N VAL A 176 -9.31 6.62 6.36
CA VAL A 176 -10.68 6.62 5.86
C VAL A 176 -11.21 8.05 5.87
N TYR A 177 -11.73 8.48 4.74
CA TYR A 177 -12.39 9.78 4.61
C TYR A 177 -13.63 9.64 3.73
N LYS A 178 -14.81 9.91 4.28
CA LYS A 178 -16.11 9.80 3.58
C LYS A 178 -16.27 8.45 2.86
N ASP A 179 -16.14 7.37 3.61
CA ASP A 179 -16.23 5.97 3.15
C ASP A 179 -15.23 5.58 2.04
N ARG A 180 -14.19 6.39 1.83
CA ARG A 180 -13.12 6.10 0.88
C ARG A 180 -11.79 5.95 1.60
N LEU A 181 -11.08 4.91 1.26
CA LEU A 181 -9.73 4.71 1.72
C LEU A 181 -8.77 5.56 0.90
N SER A 182 -7.97 6.34 1.61
CA SER A 182 -6.92 7.19 1.08
C SER A 182 -5.56 6.59 1.42
N ILE A 183 -4.68 6.47 0.44
CA ILE A 183 -3.30 6.05 0.63
C ILE A 183 -2.47 7.31 0.81
N ASN A 184 -1.87 7.47 1.99
CA ASN A 184 -1.03 8.60 2.31
C ASN A 184 0.40 8.14 2.59
N CYS A 185 1.35 9.01 2.37
CA CYS A 185 2.76 8.80 2.64
C CYS A 185 3.36 10.04 3.30
N ARG A 186 3.86 9.87 4.52
CA ARG A 186 4.75 10.84 5.11
C ARG A 186 6.15 10.60 4.57
N VAL A 187 6.63 11.55 3.77
CA VAL A 187 7.86 11.41 2.99
C VAL A 187 9.09 11.41 3.88
N ASP A 188 9.94 10.40 3.74
CA ASP A 188 11.30 10.38 4.25
C ASP A 188 12.28 10.81 3.15
N GLU A 189 12.07 10.33 1.92
CA GLU A 189 12.91 10.62 0.77
C GLU A 189 12.08 10.78 -0.51
N VAL A 190 12.45 11.76 -1.35
CA VAL A 190 11.93 11.87 -2.72
C VAL A 190 13.02 12.31 -3.69
N SER A 191 13.05 11.68 -4.85
CA SER A 191 14.04 11.94 -5.91
C SER A 191 13.40 11.89 -7.29
N LYS A 192 14.12 12.42 -8.31
CA LYS A 192 13.69 12.28 -9.70
C LYS A 192 13.71 10.80 -10.10
N TRP A 193 12.64 10.36 -10.75
CA TRP A 193 12.64 9.07 -11.42
C TRP A 193 13.06 9.25 -12.87
N VAL A 194 14.29 8.80 -13.18
CA VAL A 194 14.78 8.66 -14.54
C VAL A 194 14.47 7.23 -14.99
N LYS A 195 13.77 7.08 -16.11
CA LYS A 195 13.50 5.76 -16.69
C LYS A 195 14.83 5.21 -17.22
N ASP A 196 15.28 4.07 -16.73
CA ASP A 196 16.44 3.38 -17.30
C ASP A 196 16.11 2.99 -18.75
N GLU A 197 16.68 3.70 -19.71
CA GLU A 197 16.46 3.44 -21.15
C GLU A 197 17.10 2.11 -21.60
N ASN A 198 17.88 1.45 -20.73
CA ASN A 198 18.64 0.24 -21.04
C ASN A 198 17.96 -1.09 -20.66
N LYS A 199 16.67 -1.10 -20.31
CA LYS A 199 15.90 -2.35 -20.16
C LYS A 199 14.87 -2.46 -21.27
N LYS A 200 15.34 -2.86 -22.45
CA LYS A 200 14.52 -3.49 -23.50
C LYS A 200 14.43 -4.98 -23.26
#